data_4ed2df735a539618dff613a38986b78b
#
_entry.id   4ed2df735a539618dff613a38986b78b
#
_cell.length_a   1.000
_cell.length_b   1.000
_cell.length_c   1.000
_cell.angle_alpha   90.00
_cell.angle_beta   90.00
_cell.angle_gamma   90.00
#
_symmetry.space_group_name_H-M   'P 1'
#
loop_
_entity.id
_entity.type
_entity.pdbx_description
1 polymer ?
#
loop_
_entity_poly.entity_id
_entity_poly.type
_entity_poly.pdbx_seq_one_letter_code
_entity_poly.pdbx_strand_id
1 'polypeptide(L)'
;MIVVIDYGIGNLASIMNALNRLKIQGLISRDISMIKKADGLVLPGVGAAGEGMRNLKKLGLDKVVIEEISRGKKFLGICLGMQLLFEKSEEGNVECLGLLKGGVVKFKKERKVPQIGWNKIKLKINPFDKLRTRNEKLKIMDGIADNSYFYFVNSYYCIPEDESEVAGETEYGEKFASIVMKNNIAATQFHPEKSGQIGMFFLENWSRL
;
A
#
# COMPACT_ATOMS: atom_id res chain seq x y z
N MET A 1 3.12 18.42 1.53
CA MET A 1 4.38 17.63 1.67
C MET A 1 4.04 16.20 2.06
N ILE A 2 4.58 15.21 1.36
CA ILE A 2 4.43 13.79 1.69
C ILE A 2 5.61 13.32 2.55
N VAL A 3 5.34 12.60 3.65
CA VAL A 3 6.41 11.97 4.44
C VAL A 3 6.45 10.47 4.13
N VAL A 4 7.60 10.00 3.68
CA VAL A 4 7.94 8.58 3.56
C VAL A 4 8.53 8.14 4.90
N ILE A 5 7.81 7.25 5.60
CA ILE A 5 8.15 6.83 6.96
C ILE A 5 9.38 5.94 6.92
N ASP A 6 10.46 6.37 7.61
CA ASP A 6 11.67 5.59 7.80
C ASP A 6 11.59 4.80 9.12
N TYR A 7 11.20 3.55 9.03
CA TYR A 7 11.23 2.62 10.17
C TYR A 7 12.33 1.56 10.06
N GLY A 8 13.35 1.83 9.23
CA GLY A 8 14.52 0.98 9.04
C GLY A 8 14.33 -0.12 7.98
N ILE A 9 13.18 -0.15 7.31
CA ILE A 9 12.86 -1.14 6.26
C ILE A 9 12.23 -0.41 5.07
N GLY A 10 12.57 -0.85 3.86
CA GLY A 10 11.98 -0.35 2.62
C GLY A 10 12.97 0.29 1.68
N ASN A 11 12.59 0.37 0.41
CA ASN A 11 13.36 1.08 -0.61
C ASN A 11 12.94 2.56 -0.66
N LEU A 12 13.32 3.31 0.38
CA LEU A 12 12.94 4.72 0.54
C LEU A 12 13.42 5.58 -0.63
N ALA A 13 14.61 5.29 -1.14
CA ALA A 13 15.20 6.06 -2.25
C ALA A 13 14.37 5.93 -3.53
N SER A 14 13.86 4.73 -3.85
CA SER A 14 13.03 4.54 -5.05
C SER A 14 11.73 5.32 -4.98
N ILE A 15 11.09 5.38 -3.80
CA ILE A 15 9.88 6.17 -3.60
C ILE A 15 10.17 7.66 -3.71
N MET A 16 11.24 8.14 -3.06
CA MET A 16 11.65 9.54 -3.17
C MET A 16 11.97 9.93 -4.62
N ASN A 17 12.65 9.06 -5.37
CA ASN A 17 12.92 9.30 -6.78
C ASN A 17 11.63 9.41 -7.60
N ALA A 18 10.63 8.56 -7.31
CA ALA A 18 9.32 8.63 -7.96
C ALA A 18 8.59 9.95 -7.62
N LEU A 19 8.55 10.35 -6.33
CA LEU A 19 7.95 11.61 -5.91
C LEU A 19 8.65 12.83 -6.56
N ASN A 20 9.99 12.83 -6.59
CA ASN A 20 10.77 13.90 -7.22
C ASN A 20 10.49 14.02 -8.74
N ARG A 21 10.39 12.88 -9.45
CA ARG A 21 10.03 12.87 -10.88
C ARG A 21 8.64 13.45 -11.13
N LEU A 22 7.72 13.24 -10.21
CA LEU A 22 6.36 13.81 -10.22
C LEU A 22 6.29 15.26 -9.69
N LYS A 23 7.43 15.83 -9.28
CA LYS A 23 7.51 17.15 -8.63
C LYS A 23 6.65 17.26 -7.38
N ILE A 24 6.45 16.14 -6.69
CA ILE A 24 5.73 16.08 -5.40
C ILE A 24 6.76 16.30 -4.29
N GLN A 25 6.50 17.28 -3.43
CA GLN A 25 7.37 17.54 -2.28
C GLN A 25 7.30 16.36 -1.31
N GLY A 26 8.43 15.63 -1.18
CA GLY A 26 8.58 14.48 -0.30
C GLY A 26 9.72 14.66 0.70
N LEU A 27 9.63 13.96 1.84
CA LEU A 27 10.66 13.89 2.87
C LEU A 27 10.71 12.48 3.45
N ILE A 28 11.90 11.89 3.57
CA ILE A 28 12.11 10.69 4.37
C ILE A 28 12.29 11.11 5.83
N SER A 29 11.47 10.57 6.74
CA SER A 29 11.58 10.92 8.15
C SER A 29 11.04 9.83 9.07
N ARG A 30 11.64 9.73 10.25
CA ARG A 30 11.14 9.03 11.44
C ARG A 30 10.75 9.97 12.56
N ASP A 31 10.92 11.26 12.35
CA ASP A 31 10.56 12.29 13.32
C ASP A 31 9.04 12.42 13.40
N ILE A 32 8.52 12.22 14.61
CA ILE A 32 7.08 12.27 14.89
C ILE A 32 6.51 13.65 14.56
N SER A 33 7.27 14.71 14.78
CA SER A 33 6.80 16.08 14.51
C SER A 33 6.62 16.31 13.00
N MET A 34 7.50 15.75 12.16
CA MET A 34 7.41 15.82 10.72
C MET A 34 6.25 14.95 10.18
N ILE A 35 6.07 13.74 10.75
CA ILE A 35 4.95 12.86 10.42
C ILE A 35 3.61 13.56 10.73
N LYS A 36 3.50 14.22 11.88
CA LYS A 36 2.29 14.97 12.27
C LYS A 36 2.01 16.18 11.38
N LYS A 37 3.05 16.83 10.85
CA LYS A 37 2.91 18.00 9.94
C LYS A 37 2.67 17.65 8.48
N ALA A 38 2.84 16.39 8.09
CA ALA A 38 2.68 15.94 6.71
C ALA A 38 1.22 16.04 6.24
N ASP A 39 1.00 16.31 4.94
CA ASP A 39 -0.30 16.24 4.29
C ASP A 39 -0.69 14.79 3.95
N GLY A 40 0.30 13.92 3.80
CA GLY A 40 0.11 12.49 3.54
C GLY A 40 1.33 11.68 3.95
N LEU A 41 1.10 10.41 4.23
CA LEU A 41 2.11 9.47 4.71
C LEU A 41 2.24 8.29 3.74
N VAL A 42 3.47 7.87 3.48
CA VAL A 42 3.77 6.61 2.78
C VAL A 42 4.48 5.68 3.75
N LEU A 43 3.92 4.50 3.97
CA LEU A 43 4.59 3.40 4.67
C LEU A 43 5.09 2.40 3.63
N PRO A 44 6.35 2.46 3.24
CA PRO A 44 6.93 1.46 2.35
C PRO A 44 7.28 0.21 3.15
N GLY A 45 7.61 -0.88 2.47
CA GLY A 45 8.21 -2.00 3.15
C GLY A 45 8.67 -3.08 2.19
N VAL A 46 9.80 -3.69 2.55
CA VAL A 46 10.31 -4.94 1.97
C VAL A 46 10.84 -5.79 3.12
N GLY A 47 10.73 -7.12 3.04
CA GLY A 47 11.17 -8.01 4.12
C GLY A 47 10.00 -8.55 4.94
N ALA A 48 10.27 -8.98 6.17
CA ALA A 48 9.34 -9.75 6.99
C ALA A 48 8.44 -8.87 7.88
N ALA A 49 7.16 -9.27 8.00
CA ALA A 49 6.16 -8.55 8.80
C ALA A 49 6.58 -8.41 10.28
N GLY A 50 7.17 -9.46 10.85
CA GLY A 50 7.64 -9.43 12.24
C GLY A 50 8.73 -8.41 12.49
N GLU A 51 9.67 -8.22 11.56
CA GLU A 51 10.70 -7.18 11.65
C GLU A 51 10.07 -5.79 11.50
N GLY A 52 9.17 -5.62 10.53
CA GLY A 52 8.45 -4.37 10.32
C GLY A 52 7.73 -3.90 11.58
N MET A 53 6.95 -4.78 12.21
CA MET A 53 6.22 -4.44 13.43
C MET A 53 7.15 -4.16 14.62
N ARG A 54 8.23 -4.93 14.79
CA ARG A 54 9.24 -4.65 15.84
C ARG A 54 9.84 -3.26 15.69
N ASN A 55 10.21 -2.89 14.47
CA ASN A 55 10.81 -1.59 14.18
C ASN A 55 9.83 -0.44 14.41
N LEU A 56 8.58 -0.54 13.92
CA LEU A 56 7.55 0.44 14.18
C LEU A 56 7.33 0.65 15.70
N LYS A 57 7.17 -0.45 16.45
CA LYS A 57 6.98 -0.41 17.92
C LYS A 57 8.19 0.19 18.64
N LYS A 58 9.42 -0.22 18.26
CA LYS A 58 10.66 0.30 18.86
C LYS A 58 10.80 1.81 18.70
N LEU A 59 10.34 2.36 17.58
CA LEU A 59 10.39 3.80 17.28
C LEU A 59 9.14 4.55 17.76
N GLY A 60 8.13 3.85 18.30
CA GLY A 60 6.84 4.44 18.69
C GLY A 60 5.99 4.90 17.50
N LEU A 61 6.37 4.49 16.27
CA LEU A 61 5.70 4.91 15.04
C LEU A 61 4.39 4.16 14.80
N ASP A 62 4.20 2.98 15.38
CA ASP A 62 2.95 2.22 15.31
C ASP A 62 1.76 3.04 15.81
N LYS A 63 1.86 3.62 17.00
CA LYS A 63 0.82 4.47 17.59
C LYS A 63 0.62 5.76 16.79
N VAL A 64 1.70 6.37 16.34
CA VAL A 64 1.65 7.62 15.58
C VAL A 64 0.95 7.41 14.24
N VAL A 65 1.26 6.32 13.52
CA VAL A 65 0.61 5.97 12.25
C VAL A 65 -0.89 5.75 12.45
N ILE A 66 -1.29 4.97 13.47
CA ILE A 66 -2.70 4.73 13.80
C ILE A 66 -3.41 6.07 14.11
N GLU A 67 -2.80 6.91 14.95
CA GLU A 67 -3.36 8.21 15.33
C GLU A 67 -3.57 9.13 14.11
N GLU A 68 -2.57 9.26 13.26
CA GLU A 68 -2.65 10.16 12.10
C GLU A 68 -3.63 9.66 11.03
N ILE A 69 -3.72 8.34 10.82
CA ILE A 69 -4.74 7.76 9.94
C ILE A 69 -6.14 8.01 10.50
N SER A 70 -6.35 7.81 11.80
CA SER A 70 -7.67 8.03 12.44
C SER A 70 -8.11 9.50 12.40
N ARG A 71 -7.16 10.43 12.30
CA ARG A 71 -7.43 11.87 12.07
C ARG A 71 -7.75 12.22 10.61
N GLY A 72 -7.78 11.23 9.73
CA GLY A 72 -8.09 11.43 8.32
C GLY A 72 -6.88 11.77 7.44
N LYS A 73 -5.64 11.64 7.96
CA LYS A 73 -4.44 11.89 7.17
C LYS A 73 -4.33 10.87 6.05
N LYS A 74 -4.14 11.34 4.81
CA LYS A 74 -3.94 10.53 3.62
C LYS A 74 -2.77 9.55 3.81
N PHE A 75 -3.00 8.28 3.51
CA PHE A 75 -2.04 7.22 3.77
C PHE A 75 -1.90 6.26 2.58
N LEU A 76 -0.66 5.89 2.27
CA LEU A 76 -0.34 4.87 1.28
C LEU A 76 0.56 3.79 1.89
N GLY A 77 0.04 2.55 1.97
CA GLY A 77 0.84 1.37 2.31
C GLY A 77 1.36 0.68 1.04
N ILE A 78 2.66 0.42 0.92
CA ILE A 78 3.26 -0.23 -0.25
C ILE A 78 3.88 -1.58 0.15
N CYS A 79 3.44 -2.66 -0.48
CA CYS A 79 3.90 -4.04 -0.32
C CYS A 79 3.81 -4.48 1.16
N LEU A 80 4.92 -4.65 1.87
CA LEU A 80 4.88 -4.91 3.30
C LEU A 80 4.10 -3.83 4.06
N GLY A 81 4.21 -2.56 3.67
CA GLY A 81 3.43 -1.46 4.27
C GLY A 81 1.92 -1.66 4.15
N MET A 82 1.42 -2.27 3.05
CA MET A 82 0.03 -2.72 2.94
C MET A 82 -0.27 -3.84 3.94
N GLN A 83 0.59 -4.85 4.01
CA GLN A 83 0.38 -6.02 4.86
C GLN A 83 0.31 -5.65 6.35
N LEU A 84 1.15 -4.70 6.78
CA LEU A 84 1.17 -4.22 8.17
C LEU A 84 -0.10 -3.47 8.59
N LEU A 85 -0.96 -3.05 7.66
CA LEU A 85 -2.24 -2.41 7.99
C LEU A 85 -3.30 -3.40 8.49
N PHE A 86 -3.18 -4.68 8.17
CA PHE A 86 -4.13 -5.72 8.57
C PHE A 86 -4.01 -6.09 10.05
N GLU A 87 -4.84 -7.02 10.53
CA GLU A 87 -4.84 -7.44 11.94
C GLU A 87 -3.66 -8.34 12.26
N LYS A 88 -3.34 -9.28 11.35
CA LYS A 88 -2.31 -10.30 11.58
C LYS A 88 -1.66 -10.78 10.29
N SER A 89 -0.45 -11.31 10.41
CA SER A 89 0.27 -11.94 9.30
C SER A 89 0.71 -13.35 9.68
N GLU A 90 0.51 -14.33 8.76
CA GLU A 90 1.11 -15.66 8.88
C GLU A 90 2.63 -15.59 8.84
N GLU A 91 3.22 -14.53 8.25
CA GLU A 91 4.66 -14.33 8.26
C GLU A 91 5.16 -14.00 9.66
N GLY A 92 5.71 -15.00 10.33
CA GLY A 92 6.17 -14.89 11.72
C GLY A 92 5.04 -14.89 12.75
N ASN A 93 3.80 -15.18 12.36
CA ASN A 93 2.61 -15.21 13.23
C ASN A 93 2.52 -13.96 14.10
N VAL A 94 2.51 -12.79 13.47
CA VAL A 94 2.61 -11.49 14.14
C VAL A 94 1.32 -10.69 14.04
N GLU A 95 0.96 -10.02 15.15
CA GLU A 95 -0.07 -9.00 15.16
C GLU A 95 0.47 -7.71 14.53
N CYS A 96 -0.33 -7.15 13.60
CA CYS A 96 0.00 -5.94 12.86
C CYS A 96 -0.77 -4.72 13.39
N LEU A 97 -0.99 -3.68 12.57
CA LEU A 97 -1.59 -2.42 13.03
C LEU A 97 -3.12 -2.49 13.25
N GLY A 98 -3.81 -3.47 12.64
CA GLY A 98 -5.25 -3.69 12.83
C GLY A 98 -6.17 -2.58 12.29
N LEU A 99 -5.70 -1.80 11.33
CA LEU A 99 -6.46 -0.72 10.68
C LEU A 99 -7.44 -1.25 9.62
N LEU A 100 -7.07 -2.37 9.00
CA LEU A 100 -7.88 -3.11 8.03
C LEU A 100 -8.23 -4.49 8.62
N LYS A 101 -9.49 -4.89 8.49
CA LYS A 101 -9.96 -6.20 8.92
C LYS A 101 -9.50 -7.30 7.98
N GLY A 102 -9.15 -8.46 8.55
CA GLY A 102 -8.66 -9.61 7.81
C GLY A 102 -7.20 -9.91 8.12
N GLY A 103 -6.52 -10.62 7.22
CA GLY A 103 -5.16 -11.08 7.49
C GLY A 103 -4.28 -11.19 6.26
N VAL A 104 -3.04 -11.57 6.52
CA VAL A 104 -2.01 -11.80 5.51
C VAL A 104 -1.61 -13.25 5.53
N VAL A 105 -1.67 -13.93 4.38
CA VAL A 105 -1.43 -15.36 4.25
C VAL A 105 -0.37 -15.66 3.20
N LYS A 106 0.27 -16.82 3.29
CA LYS A 106 1.28 -17.28 2.32
C LYS A 106 0.61 -17.89 1.08
N PHE A 107 1.18 -17.67 -0.11
CA PHE A 107 0.79 -18.43 -1.30
C PHE A 107 0.97 -19.94 -1.07
N LYS A 108 -0.09 -20.71 -1.35
CA LYS A 108 -0.14 -22.17 -1.10
C LYS A 108 -0.21 -23.00 -2.39
N LYS A 109 -0.68 -22.41 -3.50
CA LYS A 109 -0.83 -23.11 -4.76
C LYS A 109 0.47 -23.10 -5.58
N GLU A 110 0.65 -24.13 -6.39
CA GLU A 110 1.84 -24.63 -7.10
C GLU A 110 2.61 -23.62 -7.97
N ARG A 111 2.86 -22.43 -7.47
CA ARG A 111 3.67 -21.43 -8.17
C ARG A 111 4.98 -21.22 -7.43
N LYS A 112 5.97 -20.75 -8.18
CA LYS A 112 7.24 -20.33 -7.58
C LYS A 112 6.98 -19.16 -6.60
N VAL A 113 7.32 -19.38 -5.33
CA VAL A 113 7.22 -18.35 -4.27
C VAL A 113 8.63 -17.93 -3.89
N PRO A 114 8.95 -16.63 -3.87
CA PRO A 114 8.05 -15.48 -4.07
C PRO A 114 7.61 -15.29 -5.53
N GLN A 115 6.45 -14.64 -5.72
CA GLN A 115 6.13 -13.98 -6.97
C GLN A 115 7.14 -12.85 -7.17
N ILE A 116 7.84 -12.83 -8.31
CA ILE A 116 8.76 -11.75 -8.70
C ILE A 116 8.51 -11.46 -10.17
N GLY A 117 8.06 -10.24 -10.47
CA GLY A 117 7.85 -9.80 -11.84
C GLY A 117 6.58 -9.00 -12.06
N TRP A 118 6.26 -8.81 -13.34
CA TRP A 118 5.10 -8.07 -13.77
C TRP A 118 3.87 -8.96 -13.81
N ASN A 119 2.76 -8.47 -13.23
CA ASN A 119 1.48 -9.15 -13.27
C ASN A 119 0.35 -8.15 -13.45
N LYS A 120 -0.78 -8.63 -14.00
CA LYS A 120 -1.95 -7.84 -14.31
C LYS A 120 -2.78 -7.55 -13.08
N ILE A 121 -3.38 -6.38 -13.04
CA ILE A 121 -4.37 -6.00 -12.03
C ILE A 121 -5.74 -5.87 -12.71
N LYS A 122 -6.70 -6.65 -12.25
CA LYS A 122 -8.11 -6.48 -12.58
C LYS A 122 -8.73 -5.47 -11.64
N LEU A 123 -9.20 -4.36 -12.17
CA LEU A 123 -9.84 -3.31 -11.38
C LEU A 123 -11.23 -3.74 -10.92
N LYS A 124 -11.51 -3.57 -9.63
CA LYS A 124 -12.82 -3.81 -8.99
C LYS A 124 -13.60 -2.49 -8.91
N ILE A 125 -13.81 -1.86 -10.05
CA ILE A 125 -14.58 -0.62 -10.14
C ILE A 125 -16.01 -0.98 -10.51
N ASN A 126 -16.97 -0.65 -9.64
CA ASN A 126 -18.37 -0.82 -9.96
C ASN A 126 -18.78 0.19 -11.07
N PRO A 127 -19.40 -0.24 -12.19
CA PRO A 127 -19.87 0.66 -13.23
C PRO A 127 -20.77 1.80 -12.71
N PHE A 128 -21.52 1.56 -11.64
CA PHE A 128 -22.36 2.56 -10.98
C PHE A 128 -21.56 3.61 -10.20
N ASP A 129 -20.31 3.33 -9.83
CA ASP A 129 -19.44 4.29 -9.16
C ASP A 129 -19.00 5.43 -10.08
N LYS A 130 -19.06 5.24 -11.41
CA LYS A 130 -18.81 6.31 -12.40
C LYS A 130 -19.78 7.50 -12.28
N LEU A 131 -20.94 7.28 -11.70
CA LEU A 131 -21.94 8.32 -11.44
C LEU A 131 -21.73 9.09 -10.13
N ARG A 132 -20.83 8.62 -9.26
CA ARG A 132 -20.49 9.26 -7.99
C ARG A 132 -19.21 10.08 -8.14
N THR A 133 -19.34 11.39 -8.33
CA THR A 133 -18.24 12.34 -8.53
C THR A 133 -17.21 12.41 -7.39
N ARG A 134 -17.41 11.68 -6.28
CA ARG A 134 -16.54 11.62 -5.11
C ARG A 134 -15.91 10.25 -4.86
N ASN A 135 -15.94 9.33 -5.83
CA ASN A 135 -15.35 8.00 -5.60
C ASN A 135 -13.82 8.05 -5.74
N GLU A 136 -13.13 8.00 -4.62
CA GLU A 136 -11.66 8.04 -4.56
C GLU A 136 -11.01 6.86 -5.28
N LYS A 137 -11.68 5.68 -5.33
CA LYS A 137 -11.21 4.52 -6.10
C LYS A 137 -11.11 4.84 -7.59
N LEU A 138 -12.06 5.60 -8.13
CA LEU A 138 -12.01 6.04 -9.53
C LEU A 138 -10.89 7.03 -9.77
N LYS A 139 -10.70 7.97 -8.85
CA LYS A 139 -9.67 9.00 -8.98
C LYS A 139 -8.26 8.42 -8.95
N ILE A 140 -8.00 7.47 -8.04
CA ILE A 140 -6.66 6.85 -7.93
C ILE A 140 -6.32 6.00 -9.15
N MET A 141 -7.35 5.49 -9.86
CA MET A 141 -7.20 4.68 -11.09
C MET A 141 -7.32 5.49 -12.38
N ASP A 142 -7.45 6.79 -12.30
CA ASP A 142 -7.58 7.63 -13.51
C ASP A 142 -6.36 7.47 -14.42
N GLY A 143 -6.61 7.26 -15.73
CA GLY A 143 -5.58 6.97 -16.71
C GLY A 143 -4.94 5.58 -16.62
N ILE A 144 -5.40 4.70 -15.71
CA ILE A 144 -4.93 3.33 -15.56
C ILE A 144 -5.97 2.38 -16.15
N ALA A 145 -5.61 1.70 -17.24
CA ALA A 145 -6.50 0.73 -17.89
C ALA A 145 -6.65 -0.55 -17.05
N ASP A 146 -7.83 -1.19 -17.13
CA ASP A 146 -8.02 -2.52 -16.57
C ASP A 146 -7.02 -3.50 -17.19
N ASN A 147 -6.55 -4.46 -16.38
CA ASN A 147 -5.49 -5.40 -16.75
C ASN A 147 -4.12 -4.77 -17.04
N SER A 148 -3.85 -3.55 -16.56
CA SER A 148 -2.51 -2.97 -16.57
C SER A 148 -1.52 -3.80 -15.76
N TYR A 149 -0.26 -3.82 -16.21
CA TYR A 149 0.81 -4.56 -15.53
C TYR A 149 1.51 -3.70 -14.48
N PHE A 150 1.71 -4.29 -13.30
CA PHE A 150 2.49 -3.72 -12.20
C PHE A 150 3.56 -4.70 -11.73
N TYR A 151 4.57 -4.21 -11.03
CA TYR A 151 5.69 -4.99 -10.54
C TYR A 151 5.46 -5.50 -9.12
N PHE A 152 5.50 -6.81 -8.94
CA PHE A 152 5.28 -7.52 -7.67
C PHE A 152 6.56 -8.22 -7.19
N VAL A 153 6.75 -8.21 -5.87
CA VAL A 153 7.75 -9.04 -5.16
C VAL A 153 7.12 -9.44 -3.83
N ASN A 154 6.45 -10.60 -3.77
CA ASN A 154 5.77 -11.01 -2.54
C ASN A 154 5.62 -12.53 -2.41
N SER A 155 5.74 -13.03 -1.18
CA SER A 155 5.46 -14.41 -0.78
C SER A 155 4.13 -14.55 -0.06
N TYR A 156 3.63 -13.42 0.47
CA TYR A 156 2.40 -13.31 1.22
C TYR A 156 1.49 -12.28 0.56
N TYR A 157 0.18 -12.40 0.80
CA TYR A 157 -0.82 -11.51 0.25
C TYR A 157 -1.94 -11.26 1.26
N CYS A 158 -2.67 -10.17 1.08
CA CYS A 158 -3.74 -9.75 1.97
C CYS A 158 -5.07 -10.38 1.59
N ILE A 159 -5.85 -10.80 2.60
CA ILE A 159 -7.25 -11.22 2.49
C ILE A 159 -8.07 -10.24 3.34
N PRO A 160 -8.64 -9.17 2.75
CA PRO A 160 -9.58 -8.29 3.43
C PRO A 160 -10.86 -9.07 3.82
N GLU A 161 -11.41 -8.78 5.00
CA GLU A 161 -12.71 -9.32 5.42
C GLU A 161 -13.85 -8.68 4.62
N ASP A 162 -13.74 -7.38 4.33
CA ASP A 162 -14.70 -6.64 3.51
C ASP A 162 -14.21 -6.53 2.05
N GLU A 163 -14.82 -7.31 1.17
CA GLU A 163 -14.51 -7.26 -0.27
C GLU A 163 -14.79 -5.89 -0.91
N SER A 164 -15.66 -5.08 -0.32
CA SER A 164 -15.92 -3.74 -0.82
C SER A 164 -14.71 -2.79 -0.71
N GLU A 165 -13.76 -3.11 0.17
CA GLU A 165 -12.49 -2.38 0.30
C GLU A 165 -11.48 -2.73 -0.82
N VAL A 166 -11.69 -3.86 -1.54
CA VAL A 166 -10.80 -4.26 -2.65
C VAL A 166 -11.08 -3.40 -3.87
N ALA A 167 -10.06 -2.67 -4.32
CA ALA A 167 -10.11 -1.84 -5.53
C ALA A 167 -9.43 -2.48 -6.75
N GLY A 168 -8.57 -3.48 -6.52
CA GLY A 168 -7.90 -4.24 -7.56
C GLY A 168 -7.50 -5.63 -7.11
N GLU A 169 -7.60 -6.60 -8.00
CA GLU A 169 -7.23 -7.99 -7.79
C GLU A 169 -6.17 -8.44 -8.79
N THR A 170 -5.36 -9.38 -8.34
CA THR A 170 -4.35 -10.06 -9.17
C THR A 170 -4.47 -11.57 -8.97
N GLU A 171 -4.11 -12.34 -9.99
CA GLU A 171 -4.07 -13.80 -9.92
C GLU A 171 -2.62 -14.29 -10.02
N TYR A 172 -2.22 -15.10 -9.04
CA TYR A 172 -0.93 -15.80 -9.03
C TYR A 172 -1.10 -17.18 -8.39
N GLY A 173 -1.66 -18.13 -9.16
CA GLY A 173 -2.12 -19.42 -8.64
C GLY A 173 -3.42 -19.32 -7.83
N GLU A 174 -3.59 -18.25 -7.12
CA GLU A 174 -4.80 -17.84 -6.38
C GLU A 174 -5.05 -16.35 -6.59
N LYS A 175 -6.32 -15.93 -6.46
CA LYS A 175 -6.71 -14.51 -6.53
C LYS A 175 -6.44 -13.84 -5.19
N PHE A 176 -5.94 -12.62 -5.23
CA PHE A 176 -5.66 -11.84 -4.02
C PHE A 176 -5.88 -10.34 -4.25
N ALA A 177 -6.13 -9.62 -3.16
CA ALA A 177 -6.25 -8.18 -3.19
C ALA A 177 -4.88 -7.54 -3.48
N SER A 178 -4.76 -6.87 -4.61
CA SER A 178 -3.56 -6.13 -5.00
C SER A 178 -3.66 -4.63 -4.74
N ILE A 179 -4.89 -4.11 -4.59
CA ILE A 179 -5.18 -2.74 -4.14
C ILE A 179 -6.33 -2.80 -3.14
N VAL A 180 -6.14 -2.19 -1.98
CA VAL A 180 -7.18 -2.00 -0.96
C VAL A 180 -7.34 -0.52 -0.69
N MET A 181 -8.58 -0.07 -0.56
CA MET A 181 -8.93 1.31 -0.24
C MET A 181 -10.03 1.37 0.80
N LYS A 182 -9.78 2.11 1.88
CA LYS A 182 -10.74 2.38 2.95
C LYS A 182 -10.55 3.79 3.48
N ASN A 183 -11.57 4.62 3.37
CA ASN A 183 -11.50 6.02 3.79
C ASN A 183 -10.27 6.72 3.20
N ASN A 184 -9.39 7.26 4.04
CA ASN A 184 -8.13 7.92 3.68
C ASN A 184 -6.94 6.96 3.48
N ILE A 185 -7.16 5.65 3.55
CA ILE A 185 -6.14 4.63 3.32
C ILE A 185 -6.22 4.15 1.88
N ALA A 186 -5.08 4.17 1.18
CA ALA A 186 -4.83 3.37 -0.02
C ALA A 186 -3.66 2.42 0.26
N ALA A 187 -3.72 1.20 -0.26
CA ALA A 187 -2.65 0.23 -0.07
C ALA A 187 -2.47 -0.66 -1.29
N THR A 188 -1.22 -0.95 -1.66
CA THR A 188 -0.86 -1.77 -2.83
C THR A 188 0.07 -2.90 -2.45
N GLN A 189 -0.16 -4.09 -3.00
CA GLN A 189 0.77 -5.21 -2.87
C GLN A 189 1.95 -5.07 -3.84
N PHE A 190 1.73 -4.42 -4.97
CA PHE A 190 2.78 -4.09 -5.95
C PHE A 190 3.57 -2.85 -5.53
N HIS A 191 4.68 -2.64 -6.21
CA HIS A 191 5.55 -1.48 -6.06
C HIS A 191 5.24 -0.44 -7.15
N PRO A 192 4.43 0.59 -6.90
CA PRO A 192 4.14 1.61 -7.92
C PRO A 192 5.40 2.35 -8.36
N GLU A 193 6.36 2.60 -7.46
CA GLU A 193 7.65 3.24 -7.73
C GLU A 193 8.55 2.43 -8.67
N LYS A 194 8.22 1.14 -8.90
CA LYS A 194 8.92 0.23 -9.82
C LYS A 194 8.07 -0.18 -11.03
N SER A 195 6.85 0.32 -11.12
CA SER A 195 5.88 -0.09 -12.14
C SER A 195 5.86 0.84 -13.37
N GLY A 196 6.96 1.52 -13.65
CA GLY A 196 7.09 2.37 -14.84
C GLY A 196 6.07 3.52 -14.85
N GLN A 197 5.57 3.88 -16.03
CA GLN A 197 4.68 5.02 -16.20
C GLN A 197 3.32 4.81 -15.49
N ILE A 198 2.77 3.58 -15.53
CA ILE A 198 1.49 3.26 -14.88
C ILE A 198 1.60 3.42 -13.36
N GLY A 199 2.71 3.00 -12.76
CA GLY A 199 2.97 3.23 -11.35
C GLY A 199 3.12 4.70 -10.99
N MET A 200 3.69 5.50 -11.90
CA MET A 200 3.78 6.96 -11.73
C MET A 200 2.40 7.61 -11.76
N PHE A 201 1.50 7.20 -12.67
CA PHE A 201 0.10 7.66 -12.66
C PHE A 201 -0.60 7.33 -11.35
N PHE A 202 -0.42 6.11 -10.83
CA PHE A 202 -1.00 5.72 -9.55
C PHE A 202 -0.52 6.64 -8.40
N LEU A 203 0.79 6.87 -8.29
CA LEU A 203 1.37 7.75 -7.26
C LEU A 203 0.90 9.20 -7.39
N GLU A 204 0.84 9.71 -8.62
CA GLU A 204 0.37 11.06 -8.90
C GLU A 204 -1.10 11.22 -8.49
N ASN A 205 -1.96 10.29 -8.92
CA ASN A 205 -3.38 10.28 -8.57
C ASN A 205 -3.59 10.21 -7.07
N TRP A 206 -2.88 9.28 -6.38
CA TRP A 206 -2.93 9.21 -4.92
C TRP A 206 -2.52 10.52 -4.25
N SER A 207 -1.50 11.18 -4.77
CA SER A 207 -1.02 12.43 -4.18
C SER A 207 -2.04 13.57 -4.24
N ARG A 208 -3.00 13.49 -5.18
CA ARG A 208 -4.04 14.50 -5.42
C ARG A 208 -5.36 14.24 -4.69
N LEU A 209 -5.54 13.03 -4.07
CA LEU A 209 -6.66 12.75 -3.18
C LEU A 209 -6.59 13.61 -1.92
#